data_760021753d1cd9bff60a21d8ac60c057
#
_entry.id   760021753d1cd9bff60a21d8ac60c057
#
_cell.length_a   1.000
_cell.length_b   1.000
_cell.length_c   1.000
_cell.angle_alpha   90.00
_cell.angle_beta   90.00
_cell.angle_gamma   90.00
#
_symmetry.space_group_name_H-M   'P 1'
#
loop_
_entity.id
_entity.type
_entity.pdbx_description
1 polymer ?
#
loop_
_entity_poly.entity_id
_entity_poly.type
_entity_poly.pdbx_seq_one_letter_code
_entity_poly.pdbx_strand_id
1 'polypeptide(L)'
;MGHPSVFPTGVTIYNKDKAYNGYTIYPSVKGALLVDMNGNEVNLWAGLGGFPNKILPGGYVMGTTGARTGKYAYQDQLDLVQVDWDGNVVWKFDHTELVADPGKEPSWQARQHHDYQREGNTVGYYYPGGEPKTDSGNTIILTHENVYNHDISDKRLIDDKIIEVDWEGNILWSWRASDHFEEFDFDEAAKNTLARNPGMHEEAGGDWMHINCVSVLGENKWYDAGDERFHPDNLIFDARNANILAIISKKTGKVVWQIGPDFSKTKELRKLGWIIGQHHFHMIPKGLPGEGNLLVFDNGGEGGYGSPNPSSVTGNNNAHRDYSRVLEFDPITLEIIWQYTPVEAGSFLFTDASKFYSSYISAAQRLPNGNTLITEGSDGRIIEVTPEHEIVWEYINPYFQTIAGKFSMNMVYRAYRVPYEWVPQAVHGEEVSIEPVDVQTFRVPGASVGEGTGKFTVVAGVDPNARAITGMGEDEEDADEKVDFCVASVKKKDL
;
A
#
# COMPACT_ATOMS: atom_id res chain seq x y z
N MET A 1 -4.15 -9.99 -14.61
CA MET A 1 -3.49 -9.78 -15.90
C MET A 1 -3.50 -8.31 -16.17
N GLY A 2 -2.43 -7.83 -16.77
CA GLY A 2 -2.14 -6.46 -16.91
C GLY A 2 -3.09 -5.66 -17.77
N HIS A 3 -3.04 -4.40 -17.56
CA HIS A 3 -3.72 -3.38 -18.29
C HIS A 3 -3.09 -3.19 -19.69
N PRO A 4 -3.85 -2.80 -20.72
CA PRO A 4 -3.31 -2.58 -22.07
C PRO A 4 -2.24 -1.48 -22.15
N SER A 5 -2.06 -0.65 -21.12
CA SER A 5 -1.08 0.44 -21.10
C SER A 5 0.28 0.09 -20.48
N VAL A 6 0.62 -1.20 -20.32
CA VAL A 6 1.95 -1.58 -19.83
C VAL A 6 3.10 -1.28 -20.81
N PHE A 7 2.81 -0.83 -22.01
CA PHE A 7 3.79 -0.45 -23.03
C PHE A 7 3.35 0.80 -23.79
N PRO A 8 4.29 1.68 -24.14
CA PRO A 8 5.71 1.64 -23.80
C PRO A 8 5.98 1.86 -22.32
N THR A 9 7.10 1.34 -21.80
CA THR A 9 7.57 1.57 -20.43
C THR A 9 8.30 2.92 -20.30
N GLY A 10 8.49 3.38 -19.08
CA GLY A 10 9.05 4.70 -18.78
C GLY A 10 7.98 5.77 -18.77
N VAL A 11 8.37 7.03 -18.90
CA VAL A 11 7.43 8.16 -18.94
C VAL A 11 6.81 8.27 -20.34
N THR A 12 5.48 8.24 -20.39
CA THR A 12 4.68 8.26 -21.62
C THR A 12 3.89 9.55 -21.79
N ILE A 13 3.67 10.27 -20.69
CA ILE A 13 3.03 11.59 -20.63
C ILE A 13 3.78 12.43 -19.63
N TYR A 14 4.13 13.66 -19.99
CA TYR A 14 4.66 14.64 -19.05
C TYR A 14 4.38 16.07 -19.49
N ASN A 15 3.46 16.72 -18.78
CA ASN A 15 3.22 18.15 -18.89
C ASN A 15 3.89 18.85 -17.69
N LYS A 16 5.09 19.39 -17.91
CA LYS A 16 5.91 19.97 -16.84
C LYS A 16 5.32 21.20 -16.16
N ASP A 17 4.40 21.90 -16.83
CA ASP A 17 3.77 23.11 -16.31
C ASP A 17 2.56 22.79 -15.40
N LYS A 18 2.00 21.59 -15.52
CA LYS A 18 0.84 21.13 -14.73
C LYS A 18 1.18 20.10 -13.67
N ALA A 19 2.24 19.31 -13.89
CA ALA A 19 2.66 18.30 -12.93
C ALA A 19 3.34 18.94 -11.71
N TYR A 20 3.27 18.23 -10.56
CA TYR A 20 4.08 18.56 -9.39
C TYR A 20 5.47 17.96 -9.56
N ASN A 21 6.43 18.80 -9.97
CA ASN A 21 7.78 18.37 -10.27
C ASN A 21 8.55 17.95 -9.02
N GLY A 22 9.27 16.82 -9.11
CA GLY A 22 9.99 16.22 -7.99
C GLY A 22 10.52 14.82 -8.35
N TYR A 23 10.94 14.06 -7.34
CA TYR A 23 11.33 12.68 -7.50
C TYR A 23 10.19 11.73 -7.13
N THR A 24 10.15 10.58 -7.78
CA THR A 24 9.20 9.50 -7.42
C THR A 24 9.98 8.29 -6.93
N ILE A 25 9.68 7.82 -5.71
CA ILE A 25 10.22 6.58 -5.15
C ILE A 25 9.19 5.47 -5.20
N TYR A 26 9.62 4.27 -5.53
CA TYR A 26 8.78 3.07 -5.47
C TYR A 26 9.61 1.79 -5.31
N PRO A 27 9.04 0.70 -4.75
CA PRO A 27 9.68 -0.60 -4.71
C PRO A 27 9.66 -1.24 -6.11
N SER A 28 10.83 -1.52 -6.65
CA SER A 28 11.02 -2.30 -7.88
C SER A 28 11.54 -3.70 -7.53
N VAL A 29 11.55 -4.60 -8.52
CA VAL A 29 12.15 -5.95 -8.36
C VAL A 29 13.64 -5.92 -8.01
N LYS A 30 14.32 -4.80 -8.26
CA LYS A 30 15.74 -4.62 -7.97
C LYS A 30 16.01 -3.97 -6.61
N GLY A 31 15.00 -3.34 -6.02
CA GLY A 31 15.13 -2.56 -4.78
C GLY A 31 14.31 -1.29 -4.81
N ALA A 32 14.54 -0.42 -3.83
CA ALA A 32 13.93 0.90 -3.79
C ALA A 32 14.48 1.77 -4.92
N LEU A 33 13.65 2.19 -5.84
CA LEU A 33 14.05 2.96 -7.02
C LEU A 33 13.53 4.38 -6.96
N LEU A 34 14.41 5.34 -7.17
CA LEU A 34 14.11 6.77 -7.27
C LEU A 34 14.28 7.22 -8.72
N VAL A 35 13.24 7.83 -9.29
CA VAL A 35 13.25 8.36 -10.64
C VAL A 35 12.93 9.85 -10.67
N ASP A 36 13.44 10.56 -11.68
CA ASP A 36 13.05 11.95 -11.96
C ASP A 36 11.76 12.05 -12.80
N MET A 37 11.36 13.26 -13.16
CA MET A 37 10.14 13.51 -13.91
C MET A 37 10.19 12.98 -15.35
N ASN A 38 11.37 12.82 -15.93
CA ASN A 38 11.56 12.24 -17.26
C ASN A 38 11.80 10.73 -17.24
N GLY A 39 11.71 10.11 -16.04
CA GLY A 39 11.86 8.66 -15.86
C GLY A 39 13.31 8.17 -15.81
N ASN A 40 14.28 9.09 -15.70
CA ASN A 40 15.65 8.72 -15.48
C ASN A 40 15.82 8.18 -14.05
N GLU A 41 16.57 7.09 -13.92
CA GLU A 41 16.93 6.55 -12.62
C GLU A 41 17.91 7.47 -11.91
N VAL A 42 17.57 7.91 -10.72
CA VAL A 42 18.37 8.81 -9.88
C VAL A 42 19.21 8.02 -8.91
N ASN A 43 18.60 7.08 -8.19
CA ASN A 43 19.30 6.13 -7.32
C ASN A 43 18.49 4.82 -7.23
N LEU A 44 19.20 3.72 -7.10
CA LEU A 44 18.64 2.40 -6.80
C LEU A 44 19.34 1.86 -5.56
N TRP A 45 18.60 1.75 -4.46
CA TRP A 45 19.05 1.01 -3.27
C TRP A 45 18.78 -0.48 -3.49
N ALA A 46 19.77 -1.13 -4.13
CA ALA A 46 19.64 -2.49 -4.60
C ALA A 46 19.38 -3.48 -3.46
N GLY A 47 18.37 -4.33 -3.64
CA GLY A 47 17.96 -5.31 -2.65
C GLY A 47 17.13 -4.76 -1.48
N LEU A 48 17.03 -3.43 -1.30
CA LEU A 48 16.16 -2.86 -0.26
C LEU A 48 14.70 -3.06 -0.64
N GLY A 49 14.05 -4.00 0.04
CA GLY A 49 12.64 -4.27 -0.13
C GLY A 49 11.76 -3.13 0.41
N GLY A 50 10.51 -3.11 0.01
CA GLY A 50 9.55 -2.12 0.49
C GLY A 50 8.11 -2.58 0.39
N PHE A 51 7.43 -2.37 1.48
CA PHE A 51 6.01 -2.49 1.63
C PHE A 51 5.48 -1.33 2.50
N PRO A 52 5.53 -0.09 1.98
CA PRO A 52 6.25 0.49 0.81
C PRO A 52 7.73 0.83 1.10
N ASN A 53 8.44 1.42 0.10
CA ASN A 53 9.60 2.26 0.40
C ASN A 53 9.15 3.70 0.62
N LYS A 54 9.72 4.37 1.63
CA LYS A 54 9.45 5.79 1.92
C LYS A 54 10.75 6.55 1.98
N ILE A 55 10.81 7.67 1.25
CA ILE A 55 11.96 8.57 1.31
C ILE A 55 11.69 9.70 2.31
N LEU A 56 12.72 10.07 3.05
CA LEU A 56 12.71 11.13 4.06
C LEU A 56 13.65 12.26 3.62
N PRO A 57 13.51 13.48 4.22
CA PRO A 57 14.43 14.58 3.96
C PRO A 57 15.88 14.17 4.15
N GLY A 58 16.77 14.68 3.28
CA GLY A 58 18.18 14.31 3.28
C GLY A 58 18.48 13.03 2.50
N GLY A 59 17.54 12.50 1.73
CA GLY A 59 17.73 11.33 0.88
C GLY A 59 17.79 10.01 1.65
N TYR A 60 17.31 9.96 2.88
CA TYR A 60 17.17 8.71 3.62
C TYR A 60 15.99 7.89 3.06
N VAL A 61 16.13 6.56 3.06
CA VAL A 61 15.06 5.66 2.61
C VAL A 61 14.75 4.62 3.67
N MET A 62 13.46 4.40 3.89
CA MET A 62 12.97 3.33 4.76
C MET A 62 12.51 2.13 3.92
N GLY A 63 12.80 0.92 4.43
CA GLY A 63 12.44 -0.34 3.80
C GLY A 63 12.86 -1.53 4.65
N THR A 64 13.00 -2.70 4.03
CA THR A 64 13.42 -3.93 4.71
C THR A 64 14.64 -4.55 4.04
N THR A 65 15.48 -5.24 4.83
CA THR A 65 16.63 -5.99 4.31
C THR A 65 16.27 -7.41 3.88
N GLY A 66 15.05 -7.85 4.13
CA GLY A 66 14.58 -9.16 3.71
C GLY A 66 13.18 -9.50 4.20
N ALA A 67 12.58 -10.47 3.54
CA ALA A 67 11.31 -11.05 3.93
C ALA A 67 11.50 -12.35 4.70
N ARG A 68 10.59 -12.64 5.61
CA ARG A 68 10.47 -13.95 6.22
C ARG A 68 9.95 -14.94 5.17
N THR A 69 10.50 -16.14 5.12
CA THR A 69 10.13 -17.16 4.12
C THR A 69 9.48 -18.38 4.76
N GLY A 70 8.72 -19.13 3.97
CA GLY A 70 8.11 -20.41 4.35
C GLY A 70 6.63 -20.30 4.74
N LYS A 71 6.03 -21.44 5.00
CA LYS A 71 4.59 -21.67 5.22
C LYS A 71 3.92 -20.77 6.28
N TYR A 72 4.69 -20.25 7.23
CA TYR A 72 4.18 -19.47 8.37
C TYR A 72 4.55 -17.98 8.29
N ALA A 73 5.10 -17.55 7.15
CA ALA A 73 5.72 -16.23 6.97
C ALA A 73 4.87 -15.27 6.12
N TYR A 74 3.57 -15.37 6.21
CA TYR A 74 2.68 -14.60 5.34
C TYR A 74 2.99 -13.09 5.37
N GLN A 75 3.67 -12.61 4.32
CA GLN A 75 4.06 -11.20 4.09
C GLN A 75 4.91 -10.52 5.18
N ASP A 76 5.36 -11.29 6.18
CA ASP A 76 6.20 -10.75 7.26
C ASP A 76 7.58 -10.32 6.73
N GLN A 77 8.06 -9.19 7.21
CA GLN A 77 9.41 -8.70 6.97
C GLN A 77 10.32 -9.05 8.16
N LEU A 78 11.61 -9.28 7.89
CA LEU A 78 12.60 -9.56 8.93
C LEU A 78 12.87 -8.36 9.82
N ASP A 79 12.87 -7.18 9.21
CA ASP A 79 13.18 -5.91 9.86
C ASP A 79 12.47 -4.72 9.19
N LEU A 80 12.60 -3.57 9.80
CA LEU A 80 12.38 -2.27 9.20
C LEU A 80 13.66 -1.46 9.39
N VAL A 81 14.22 -0.95 8.30
CA VAL A 81 15.46 -0.17 8.35
C VAL A 81 15.26 1.22 7.75
N GLN A 82 16.09 2.17 8.19
CA GLN A 82 16.35 3.42 7.52
C GLN A 82 17.78 3.40 7.03
N VAL A 83 17.97 3.68 5.75
CA VAL A 83 19.31 3.77 5.12
C VAL A 83 19.58 5.19 4.66
N ASP A 84 20.85 5.59 4.64
CA ASP A 84 21.27 6.86 4.05
C ASP A 84 21.37 6.76 2.51
N TRP A 85 21.80 7.88 1.90
CA TRP A 85 21.99 7.95 0.45
C TRP A 85 23.00 6.94 -0.09
N ASP A 86 23.99 6.58 0.70
CA ASP A 86 25.07 5.65 0.35
C ASP A 86 24.79 4.20 0.76
N GLY A 87 23.58 3.93 1.29
CA GLY A 87 23.13 2.59 1.65
C GLY A 87 23.58 2.10 3.03
N ASN A 88 24.13 2.98 3.88
CA ASN A 88 24.44 2.61 5.25
C ASN A 88 23.15 2.58 6.08
N VAL A 89 22.96 1.51 6.87
CA VAL A 89 21.84 1.42 7.81
C VAL A 89 22.10 2.35 8.98
N VAL A 90 21.24 3.36 9.14
CA VAL A 90 21.32 4.36 10.21
C VAL A 90 20.35 4.12 11.34
N TRP A 91 19.29 3.35 11.08
CA TRP A 91 18.33 2.91 12.09
C TRP A 91 17.77 1.55 11.69
N LYS A 92 17.45 0.71 12.68
CA LYS A 92 16.89 -0.61 12.46
C LYS A 92 15.95 -1.02 13.59
N PHE A 93 14.83 -1.65 13.20
CA PHE A 93 13.93 -2.34 14.11
C PHE A 93 13.74 -3.79 13.62
N ASP A 94 14.00 -4.79 14.48
CA ASP A 94 13.93 -6.21 14.14
C ASP A 94 13.36 -7.11 15.27
N HIS A 95 12.81 -6.52 16.33
CA HIS A 95 12.37 -7.21 17.53
C HIS A 95 10.92 -6.92 17.90
N THR A 96 9.97 -7.73 17.40
CA THR A 96 8.57 -7.67 17.84
C THR A 96 8.17 -8.96 18.56
N GLU A 97 8.49 -10.11 17.99
CA GLU A 97 8.06 -11.41 18.48
C GLU A 97 9.21 -12.43 18.36
N LEU A 98 9.32 -13.30 19.38
CA LEU A 98 10.18 -14.48 19.29
C LEU A 98 9.42 -15.59 18.59
N VAL A 99 9.68 -15.78 17.32
CA VAL A 99 8.98 -16.75 16.47
C VAL A 99 9.67 -18.11 16.52
N ALA A 100 8.89 -19.14 16.80
CA ALA A 100 9.33 -20.54 16.79
C ALA A 100 8.55 -21.32 15.72
N ASP A 101 9.03 -21.31 14.49
CA ASP A 101 8.45 -22.11 13.40
C ASP A 101 8.80 -23.58 13.57
N PRO A 102 7.92 -24.53 13.18
CA PRO A 102 8.21 -25.95 13.25
C PRO A 102 9.51 -26.31 12.52
N GLY A 103 10.43 -26.96 13.27
CA GLY A 103 11.72 -27.39 12.75
C GLY A 103 12.78 -26.29 12.61
N LYS A 104 12.51 -25.07 13.08
CA LYS A 104 13.48 -23.97 13.15
C LYS A 104 13.75 -23.57 14.59
N GLU A 105 14.95 -23.08 14.87
CA GLU A 105 15.24 -22.48 16.18
C GLU A 105 14.49 -21.16 16.33
N PRO A 106 14.00 -20.82 17.54
CA PRO A 106 13.34 -19.55 17.79
C PRO A 106 14.25 -18.36 17.44
N SER A 107 13.69 -17.38 16.75
CA SER A 107 14.40 -16.14 16.39
C SER A 107 13.51 -14.91 16.58
N TRP A 108 14.13 -13.81 17.01
CA TRP A 108 13.46 -12.52 17.06
C TRP A 108 13.23 -11.99 15.66
N GLN A 109 12.03 -11.45 15.42
CA GLN A 109 11.62 -10.91 14.13
C GLN A 109 10.78 -9.65 14.31
N ALA A 110 10.88 -8.73 13.37
CA ALA A 110 10.03 -7.53 13.33
C ALA A 110 8.57 -7.89 13.02
N ARG A 111 8.36 -8.87 12.15
CA ARG A 111 7.04 -9.20 11.60
C ARG A 111 6.30 -7.99 11.05
N GLN A 112 7.07 -6.98 10.58
CA GLN A 112 6.53 -5.79 9.95
C GLN A 112 5.91 -6.18 8.62
N HIS A 113 4.78 -5.56 8.29
CA HIS A 113 4.15 -5.69 6.97
C HIS A 113 3.49 -4.36 6.56
N HIS A 114 3.25 -4.19 5.30
CA HIS A 114 2.43 -3.19 4.61
C HIS A 114 2.66 -1.71 4.93
N ASP A 115 2.83 -1.26 6.19
CA ASP A 115 2.96 0.18 6.45
C ASP A 115 3.68 0.53 7.77
N TYR A 116 4.20 1.75 7.81
CA TYR A 116 4.86 2.34 8.98
C TYR A 116 4.90 3.86 8.82
N GLN A 117 4.94 4.61 9.94
CA GLN A 117 5.00 6.07 9.94
C GLN A 117 6.08 6.58 10.89
N ARG A 118 6.99 7.41 10.38
CA ARG A 118 7.98 8.11 11.21
C ARG A 118 7.36 9.37 11.81
N GLU A 119 7.65 9.65 13.09
CA GLU A 119 7.25 10.87 13.78
C GLU A 119 7.59 12.13 12.96
N GLY A 120 6.69 13.10 12.98
CA GLY A 120 6.77 14.33 12.20
C GLY A 120 6.18 14.22 10.80
N ASN A 121 5.73 13.01 10.39
CA ASN A 121 4.98 12.81 9.15
C ASN A 121 3.80 11.86 9.40
N THR A 122 2.59 12.34 9.20
CA THR A 122 1.37 11.61 9.54
C THR A 122 0.98 10.53 8.54
N VAL A 123 1.34 10.69 7.26
CA VAL A 123 0.88 9.81 6.16
C VAL A 123 2.01 9.13 5.38
N GLY A 124 3.28 9.42 5.70
CA GLY A 124 4.45 8.81 5.08
C GLY A 124 4.81 9.32 3.69
N TYR A 125 4.17 10.37 3.21
CA TYR A 125 4.52 11.09 1.99
C TYR A 125 4.67 12.59 2.26
N TYR A 126 5.27 13.31 1.30
CA TYR A 126 5.50 14.76 1.45
C TYR A 126 4.19 15.55 1.52
N TYR A 127 4.12 16.44 2.49
CA TYR A 127 3.14 17.54 2.54
C TYR A 127 3.78 18.77 3.18
N PRO A 128 3.35 20.01 2.84
CA PRO A 128 3.86 21.22 3.46
C PRO A 128 3.63 21.21 4.98
N GLY A 129 4.69 21.42 5.75
CA GLY A 129 4.65 21.36 7.23
C GLY A 129 4.89 19.97 7.84
N GLY A 130 5.00 18.92 7.05
CA GLY A 130 5.49 17.62 7.51
C GLY A 130 7.01 17.64 7.68
N GLU A 131 7.49 17.31 8.88
CA GLU A 131 8.91 17.28 9.23
C GLU A 131 9.29 15.92 9.83
N PRO A 132 9.36 14.85 8.98
CA PRO A 132 9.70 13.52 9.47
C PRO A 132 11.09 13.52 10.12
N LYS A 133 11.19 12.93 11.30
CA LYS A 133 12.47 12.79 12.02
C LYS A 133 13.36 11.80 11.28
N THR A 134 14.65 12.13 11.13
CA THR A 134 15.62 11.31 10.41
C THR A 134 16.74 10.76 11.29
N ASP A 135 16.88 11.27 12.50
CA ASP A 135 17.92 10.92 13.49
C ASP A 135 17.36 10.65 14.90
N SER A 136 16.05 10.63 15.03
CA SER A 136 15.32 10.50 16.29
C SER A 136 13.85 10.19 16.04
N GLY A 137 13.05 10.23 17.10
CA GLY A 137 11.59 10.15 17.05
C GLY A 137 11.03 8.74 17.03
N ASN A 138 9.73 8.66 17.26
CA ASN A 138 9.01 7.40 17.31
C ASN A 138 8.65 6.92 15.90
N THR A 139 8.35 5.62 15.80
CA THR A 139 7.83 5.03 14.56
C THR A 139 6.60 4.19 14.87
N ILE A 140 5.49 4.48 14.19
CA ILE A 140 4.33 3.58 14.14
C ILE A 140 4.64 2.50 13.13
N ILE A 141 4.43 1.24 13.49
CA ILE A 141 4.73 0.08 12.63
C ILE A 141 3.54 -0.87 12.66
N LEU A 142 3.09 -1.30 11.50
CA LEU A 142 2.12 -2.37 11.36
C LEU A 142 2.85 -3.70 11.38
N THR A 143 2.44 -4.61 12.26
CA THR A 143 3.09 -5.91 12.49
C THR A 143 2.04 -7.01 12.61
N HIS A 144 2.45 -8.26 12.40
CA HIS A 144 1.63 -9.43 12.69
C HIS A 144 1.96 -10.03 14.07
N GLU A 145 0.95 -10.65 14.66
CA GLU A 145 1.08 -11.52 15.82
C GLU A 145 0.25 -12.80 15.64
N ASN A 146 0.79 -13.96 16.02
CA ASN A 146 0.03 -15.20 15.99
C ASN A 146 -0.80 -15.34 17.26
N VAL A 147 -2.12 -15.38 17.11
CA VAL A 147 -3.03 -15.49 18.26
C VAL A 147 -4.06 -16.62 18.08
N TYR A 148 -4.62 -17.07 19.20
CA TYR A 148 -5.83 -17.91 19.25
C TYR A 148 -6.90 -17.08 19.97
N ASN A 149 -7.97 -16.75 19.28
CA ASN A 149 -9.13 -16.05 19.83
C ASN A 149 -10.39 -16.84 19.46
N HIS A 150 -10.95 -17.59 20.41
CA HIS A 150 -12.12 -18.46 20.20
C HIS A 150 -13.41 -17.70 19.93
N ASP A 151 -13.48 -16.39 20.22
CA ASP A 151 -14.61 -15.55 19.87
C ASP A 151 -14.64 -15.28 18.34
N ILE A 152 -13.51 -15.42 17.68
CA ILE A 152 -13.37 -15.26 16.23
C ILE A 152 -13.33 -16.61 15.54
N SER A 153 -12.38 -17.50 15.94
CA SER A 153 -12.17 -18.82 15.33
C SER A 153 -11.39 -19.73 16.25
N ASP A 154 -11.66 -21.05 16.16
CA ASP A 154 -10.81 -22.08 16.79
C ASP A 154 -9.48 -22.27 16.05
N LYS A 155 -9.32 -21.67 14.89
CA LYS A 155 -8.07 -21.69 14.11
C LYS A 155 -7.13 -20.58 14.60
N ARG A 156 -5.83 -20.78 14.37
CA ARG A 156 -4.85 -19.73 14.58
C ARG A 156 -5.17 -18.53 13.68
N LEU A 157 -5.07 -17.32 14.24
CA LEU A 157 -5.10 -16.08 13.50
C LEU A 157 -3.68 -15.57 13.28
N ILE A 158 -3.42 -15.01 12.12
CA ILE A 158 -2.38 -14.01 11.90
C ILE A 158 -3.09 -12.69 12.12
N ASP A 159 -2.83 -12.07 13.26
CA ASP A 159 -3.56 -10.90 13.71
C ASP A 159 -2.75 -9.64 13.46
N ASP A 160 -3.42 -8.61 12.95
CA ASP A 160 -2.80 -7.31 12.75
C ASP A 160 -2.59 -6.61 14.10
N LYS A 161 -1.37 -6.13 14.30
CA LYS A 161 -0.96 -5.40 15.47
C LYS A 161 -0.26 -4.11 15.06
N ILE A 162 -0.72 -2.99 15.59
CA ILE A 162 -0.07 -1.69 15.43
C ILE A 162 0.78 -1.44 16.66
N ILE A 163 2.05 -1.12 16.48
CA ILE A 163 2.96 -0.74 17.56
C ILE A 163 3.53 0.64 17.33
N GLU A 164 3.88 1.33 18.41
CA GLU A 164 4.74 2.50 18.39
C GLU A 164 6.04 2.17 19.11
N VAL A 165 7.15 2.42 18.44
CA VAL A 165 8.49 2.20 19.00
C VAL A 165 9.25 3.52 19.08
N ASP A 166 10.11 3.66 20.09
CA ASP A 166 11.07 4.77 20.15
C ASP A 166 12.26 4.54 19.20
N TRP A 167 13.20 5.48 19.20
CA TRP A 167 14.39 5.38 18.35
C TRP A 167 15.29 4.19 18.72
N GLU A 168 15.30 3.79 20.00
CA GLU A 168 16.05 2.64 20.51
C GLU A 168 15.36 1.29 20.25
N GLY A 169 14.13 1.31 19.70
CA GLY A 169 13.35 0.11 19.39
C GLY A 169 12.48 -0.41 20.55
N ASN A 170 12.33 0.37 21.64
CA ASN A 170 11.42 -0.03 22.72
C ASN A 170 9.97 0.22 22.32
N ILE A 171 9.08 -0.77 22.55
CA ILE A 171 7.65 -0.63 22.29
C ILE A 171 7.02 0.24 23.37
N LEU A 172 6.50 1.41 22.97
CA LEU A 172 5.86 2.37 23.84
C LEU A 172 4.35 2.17 23.93
N TRP A 173 3.74 1.70 22.85
CA TRP A 173 2.30 1.50 22.73
C TRP A 173 2.01 0.38 21.74
N SER A 174 0.90 -0.32 21.94
CA SER A 174 0.43 -1.34 21.00
C SER A 174 -1.09 -1.47 21.01
N TRP A 175 -1.63 -1.88 19.87
CA TRP A 175 -3.03 -2.21 19.66
C TRP A 175 -3.12 -3.45 18.78
N ARG A 176 -4.09 -4.32 19.04
CA ARG A 176 -4.27 -5.58 18.34
C ARG A 176 -5.72 -5.75 17.89
N ALA A 177 -5.93 -6.09 16.63
CA ALA A 177 -7.26 -6.11 16.02
C ALA A 177 -8.20 -7.12 16.69
N SER A 178 -7.72 -8.31 17.05
CA SER A 178 -8.58 -9.35 17.65
C SER A 178 -9.12 -8.99 19.04
N ASP A 179 -8.50 -8.05 19.76
CA ASP A 179 -9.00 -7.57 21.05
C ASP A 179 -10.24 -6.65 20.89
N HIS A 180 -10.55 -6.23 19.64
CA HIS A 180 -11.62 -5.30 19.29
C HIS A 180 -12.67 -5.92 18.36
N PHE A 181 -12.73 -7.23 18.25
CA PHE A 181 -13.60 -7.97 17.32
C PHE A 181 -15.06 -7.51 17.37
N GLU A 182 -15.61 -7.34 18.56
CA GLU A 182 -17.01 -6.91 18.73
C GLU A 182 -17.26 -5.44 18.34
N GLU A 183 -16.21 -4.64 18.15
CA GLU A 183 -16.32 -3.24 17.73
C GLU A 183 -16.44 -3.11 16.21
N PHE A 184 -16.13 -4.16 15.43
CA PHE A 184 -16.09 -4.12 13.96
C PHE A 184 -17.44 -4.37 13.28
N ASP A 185 -18.51 -4.63 14.06
CA ASP A 185 -19.89 -4.69 13.57
C ASP A 185 -20.14 -5.75 12.48
N PHE A 186 -19.42 -6.89 12.56
CA PHE A 186 -19.67 -8.05 11.71
C PHE A 186 -21.08 -8.64 11.97
N ASP A 187 -21.80 -8.95 10.90
CA ASP A 187 -23.05 -9.68 10.99
C ASP A 187 -22.82 -11.18 11.28
N GLU A 188 -23.90 -11.91 11.57
CA GLU A 188 -23.82 -13.34 11.86
C GLU A 188 -23.26 -14.18 10.70
N ALA A 189 -23.48 -13.79 9.46
CA ALA A 189 -22.94 -14.50 8.30
C ALA A 189 -21.41 -14.32 8.23
N ALA A 190 -20.94 -13.11 8.47
CA ALA A 190 -19.50 -12.78 8.53
C ALA A 190 -18.82 -13.50 9.72
N LYS A 191 -19.42 -13.45 10.92
CA LYS A 191 -18.91 -14.17 12.11
C LYS A 191 -18.81 -15.67 11.86
N ASN A 192 -19.84 -16.28 11.27
CA ASN A 192 -19.83 -17.69 10.90
C ASN A 192 -18.79 -18.05 9.84
N THR A 193 -18.50 -17.14 8.91
CA THR A 193 -17.45 -17.34 7.89
C THR A 193 -16.08 -17.27 8.54
N LEU A 194 -15.81 -16.27 9.37
CA LEU A 194 -14.59 -16.10 10.13
C LEU A 194 -14.32 -17.30 11.04
N ALA A 195 -15.35 -17.79 11.76
CA ALA A 195 -15.21 -18.95 12.64
C ALA A 195 -14.71 -20.20 11.89
N ARG A 196 -15.20 -20.43 10.67
CA ARG A 196 -14.81 -21.58 9.84
C ARG A 196 -13.46 -21.38 9.14
N ASN A 197 -13.24 -20.20 8.60
CA ASN A 197 -12.08 -19.91 7.75
C ASN A 197 -11.69 -18.42 7.85
N PRO A 198 -10.93 -18.05 8.89
CA PRO A 198 -10.43 -16.69 9.03
C PRO A 198 -9.33 -16.44 7.99
N GLY A 199 -9.56 -15.49 7.11
CA GLY A 199 -8.65 -15.13 6.03
C GLY A 199 -9.22 -15.37 4.64
N MET A 200 -8.61 -14.75 3.63
CA MET A 200 -9.05 -14.88 2.23
C MET A 200 -8.72 -16.25 1.63
N HIS A 201 -7.68 -16.90 2.14
CA HIS A 201 -7.16 -18.16 1.64
C HIS A 201 -6.88 -19.11 2.80
N GLU A 202 -7.12 -20.41 2.60
CA GLU A 202 -6.68 -21.44 3.55
C GLU A 202 -5.17 -21.35 3.81
N GLU A 203 -4.40 -20.93 2.81
CA GLU A 203 -2.94 -20.81 2.85
C GLU A 203 -2.44 -19.57 3.59
N ALA A 204 -3.24 -18.50 3.66
CA ALA A 204 -2.90 -17.29 4.40
C ALA A 204 -2.89 -17.46 5.93
N GLY A 205 -3.19 -18.66 6.40
CA GLY A 205 -2.96 -19.05 7.79
C GLY A 205 -3.75 -18.30 8.84
N GLY A 206 -4.85 -17.64 8.45
CA GLY A 206 -5.73 -16.91 9.35
C GLY A 206 -5.54 -15.40 9.36
N ASP A 207 -5.00 -14.83 8.30
CA ASP A 207 -4.92 -13.38 8.05
C ASP A 207 -6.32 -12.81 7.78
N TRP A 208 -7.02 -12.44 8.86
CA TRP A 208 -8.44 -12.18 8.83
C TRP A 208 -8.84 -10.73 8.56
N MET A 209 -8.05 -9.76 9.02
CA MET A 209 -8.29 -8.34 8.75
C MET A 209 -7.50 -7.86 7.53
N HIS A 210 -6.24 -8.24 7.46
CA HIS A 210 -5.30 -7.78 6.45
C HIS A 210 -5.26 -6.26 6.38
N ILE A 211 -4.88 -5.64 7.50
CA ILE A 211 -4.64 -4.20 7.55
C ILE A 211 -3.45 -3.89 6.65
N ASN A 212 -3.61 -3.01 5.68
CA ASN A 212 -2.54 -2.72 4.72
C ASN A 212 -2.07 -1.27 4.70
N CYS A 213 -2.67 -0.41 5.51
CA CYS A 213 -2.12 0.91 5.80
C CYS A 213 -2.46 1.37 7.22
N VAL A 214 -1.60 2.19 7.78
CA VAL A 214 -1.80 2.89 9.04
C VAL A 214 -1.22 4.30 8.94
N SER A 215 -1.98 5.29 9.40
CA SER A 215 -1.57 6.69 9.44
C SER A 215 -1.97 7.33 10.76
N VAL A 216 -1.29 8.40 11.13
CA VAL A 216 -1.72 9.28 12.22
C VAL A 216 -2.61 10.36 11.62
N LEU A 217 -3.69 10.76 12.28
CA LEU A 217 -4.59 11.80 11.73
C LEU A 217 -3.90 13.16 11.58
N GLY A 218 -3.08 13.54 12.58
CA GLY A 218 -2.46 14.86 12.63
C GLY A 218 -3.48 15.99 12.87
N GLU A 219 -2.97 17.22 12.89
CA GLU A 219 -3.82 18.40 13.01
C GLU A 219 -4.86 18.45 11.89
N ASN A 220 -6.13 18.68 12.23
CA ASN A 220 -7.21 18.69 11.27
C ASN A 220 -8.41 19.54 11.72
N LYS A 221 -9.18 20.02 10.74
CA LYS A 221 -10.34 20.89 10.93
C LYS A 221 -11.46 20.28 11.79
N TRP A 222 -11.54 18.96 11.86
CA TRP A 222 -12.63 18.28 12.58
C TRP A 222 -12.39 18.30 14.08
N TYR A 223 -11.16 18.02 14.50
CA TYR A 223 -10.76 18.17 15.89
C TYR A 223 -10.83 19.63 16.35
N ASP A 224 -10.37 20.57 15.50
CA ASP A 224 -10.49 22.01 15.75
C ASP A 224 -11.96 22.45 15.94
N ALA A 225 -12.91 21.76 15.30
CA ALA A 225 -14.34 21.95 15.47
C ALA A 225 -14.94 21.24 16.70
N GLY A 226 -14.13 20.51 17.46
CA GLY A 226 -14.52 19.83 18.70
C GLY A 226 -14.92 18.36 18.55
N ASP A 227 -14.64 17.72 17.44
CA ASP A 227 -14.94 16.29 17.25
C ASP A 227 -13.76 15.42 17.69
N GLU A 228 -13.86 14.86 18.91
CA GLU A 228 -12.83 14.02 19.53
C GLU A 228 -12.52 12.73 18.76
N ARG A 229 -13.37 12.28 17.85
CA ARG A 229 -13.08 11.13 16.98
C ARG A 229 -11.85 11.37 16.10
N PHE A 230 -11.61 12.63 15.77
CA PHE A 230 -10.50 13.08 14.91
C PHE A 230 -9.33 13.68 15.69
N HIS A 231 -9.15 13.28 16.95
CA HIS A 231 -7.99 13.72 17.74
C HIS A 231 -6.68 13.50 16.96
N PRO A 232 -5.75 14.46 16.92
CA PRO A 232 -4.54 14.38 16.10
C PRO A 232 -3.67 13.13 16.29
N ASP A 233 -3.64 12.57 17.50
CA ASP A 233 -2.87 11.36 17.81
C ASP A 233 -3.59 10.06 17.43
N ASN A 234 -4.87 10.12 17.06
CA ASN A 234 -5.62 8.93 16.67
C ASN A 234 -5.04 8.33 15.38
N LEU A 235 -5.19 7.01 15.26
CA LEU A 235 -4.70 6.26 14.11
C LEU A 235 -5.86 5.91 13.19
N ILE A 236 -5.62 6.02 11.90
CA ILE A 236 -6.53 5.63 10.83
C ILE A 236 -5.94 4.45 10.08
N PHE A 237 -6.75 3.45 9.76
CA PHE A 237 -6.34 2.27 9.03
C PHE A 237 -7.45 1.72 8.13
N ASP A 238 -7.10 0.88 7.19
CA ASP A 238 -8.04 0.03 6.47
C ASP A 238 -7.77 -1.45 6.71
N ALA A 239 -8.83 -2.26 6.69
CA ALA A 239 -8.78 -3.70 6.75
C ALA A 239 -9.34 -4.29 5.46
N ARG A 240 -8.43 -4.71 4.57
CA ARG A 240 -8.73 -5.14 3.21
C ARG A 240 -9.71 -6.32 3.17
N ASN A 241 -9.41 -7.37 3.94
CA ASN A 241 -10.19 -8.60 3.90
C ASN A 241 -11.59 -8.42 4.50
N ALA A 242 -11.75 -7.44 5.38
CA ALA A 242 -13.02 -7.14 6.05
C ALA A 242 -13.83 -6.03 5.37
N ASN A 243 -13.26 -5.30 4.39
CA ASN A 243 -13.85 -4.08 3.81
C ASN A 243 -14.18 -3.03 4.88
N ILE A 244 -13.28 -2.82 5.84
CA ILE A 244 -13.44 -1.87 6.93
C ILE A 244 -12.44 -0.74 6.76
N LEU A 245 -12.90 0.50 6.98
CA LEU A 245 -12.10 1.69 7.16
C LEU A 245 -12.40 2.24 8.54
N ALA A 246 -11.38 2.47 9.37
CA ALA A 246 -11.59 2.82 10.76
C ALA A 246 -10.57 3.82 11.33
N ILE A 247 -11.01 4.51 12.38
CA ILE A 247 -10.16 5.34 13.24
C ILE A 247 -10.23 4.78 14.65
N ILE A 248 -9.06 4.57 15.25
CA ILE A 248 -8.93 4.17 16.65
C ILE A 248 -8.40 5.31 17.50
N SER A 249 -8.96 5.45 18.67
CA SER A 249 -8.43 6.37 19.68
C SER A 249 -7.14 5.79 20.25
N LYS A 250 -6.01 6.44 20.01
CA LYS A 250 -4.74 6.02 20.60
C LYS A 250 -4.78 6.00 22.14
N LYS A 251 -5.57 6.88 22.74
CA LYS A 251 -5.74 7.00 24.20
C LYS A 251 -6.50 5.83 24.81
N THR A 252 -7.55 5.33 24.14
CA THR A 252 -8.45 4.32 24.70
C THR A 252 -8.34 2.96 24.03
N GLY A 253 -7.70 2.87 22.86
CA GLY A 253 -7.65 1.72 21.99
C GLY A 253 -8.95 1.45 21.21
N LYS A 254 -10.04 2.18 21.49
CA LYS A 254 -11.35 1.90 20.90
C LYS A 254 -11.49 2.42 19.49
N VAL A 255 -12.27 1.72 18.68
CA VAL A 255 -12.75 2.22 17.39
C VAL A 255 -13.71 3.37 17.66
N VAL A 256 -13.38 4.57 17.13
CA VAL A 256 -14.16 5.80 17.36
C VAL A 256 -14.88 6.29 16.10
N TRP A 257 -14.49 5.81 14.94
CA TRP A 257 -15.14 6.04 13.67
C TRP A 257 -14.92 4.83 12.75
N GLN A 258 -15.96 4.43 12.01
CA GLN A 258 -15.88 3.30 11.10
C GLN A 258 -16.90 3.39 9.98
N ILE A 259 -16.53 2.94 8.78
CA ILE A 259 -17.42 2.55 7.69
C ILE A 259 -17.08 1.13 7.22
N GLY A 260 -18.08 0.42 6.67
CA GLY A 260 -17.97 -1.03 6.45
C GLY A 260 -18.19 -1.81 7.77
N PRO A 261 -18.21 -3.15 7.70
CA PRO A 261 -18.13 -4.00 6.52
C PRO A 261 -19.36 -3.96 5.61
N ASP A 262 -20.52 -3.49 6.10
CA ASP A 262 -21.77 -3.42 5.36
C ASP A 262 -22.09 -1.99 4.91
N PHE A 263 -21.86 -1.72 3.62
CA PHE A 263 -22.13 -0.42 2.98
C PHE A 263 -23.61 -0.24 2.60
N SER A 264 -24.50 -1.18 2.92
CA SER A 264 -25.93 -1.07 2.66
C SER A 264 -26.73 -0.45 3.81
N LYS A 265 -26.13 -0.29 5.01
CA LYS A 265 -26.80 0.09 6.25
C LYS A 265 -27.49 1.45 6.20
N THR A 266 -26.83 2.47 5.66
CA THR A 266 -27.39 3.83 5.60
C THR A 266 -27.56 4.32 4.18
N LYS A 267 -28.29 5.41 3.99
CA LYS A 267 -28.46 6.05 2.68
C LYS A 267 -27.13 6.64 2.20
N GLU A 268 -26.36 7.21 3.11
CA GLU A 268 -25.06 7.83 2.86
C GLU A 268 -24.05 6.76 2.41
N LEU A 269 -23.96 5.63 3.10
CA LEU A 269 -23.12 4.50 2.71
C LEU A 269 -23.50 3.92 1.35
N ARG A 270 -24.83 3.79 1.08
CA ARG A 270 -25.28 3.33 -0.25
C ARG A 270 -24.92 4.32 -1.37
N LYS A 271 -24.91 5.64 -1.06
CA LYS A 271 -24.51 6.68 -2.03
C LYS A 271 -23.00 6.66 -2.27
N LEU A 272 -22.19 6.48 -1.23
CA LEU A 272 -20.75 6.29 -1.33
C LEU A 272 -20.41 5.03 -2.16
N GLY A 273 -21.21 3.99 -2.00
CA GLY A 273 -21.03 2.69 -2.63
C GLY A 273 -19.99 1.83 -1.91
N TRP A 274 -19.99 0.54 -2.22
CA TRP A 274 -19.08 -0.41 -1.62
C TRP A 274 -17.62 -0.07 -1.91
N ILE A 275 -16.82 0.03 -0.87
CA ILE A 275 -15.36 0.08 -0.92
C ILE A 275 -14.89 -1.35 -0.68
N ILE A 276 -14.11 -1.90 -1.63
CA ILE A 276 -13.86 -3.34 -1.69
C ILE A 276 -12.35 -3.61 -1.85
N GLY A 277 -11.78 -4.35 -0.90
CA GLY A 277 -10.39 -4.76 -0.97
C GLY A 277 -9.39 -3.61 -1.05
N GLN A 278 -9.72 -2.50 -0.41
CA GLN A 278 -9.07 -1.19 -0.51
C GLN A 278 -7.64 -1.16 0.01
N HIS A 279 -6.90 -0.11 -0.38
CA HIS A 279 -5.54 0.19 0.08
C HIS A 279 -5.33 1.69 0.30
N HIS A 280 -4.33 2.01 1.13
CA HIS A 280 -3.81 3.35 1.37
C HIS A 280 -4.87 4.37 1.80
N PHE A 281 -5.69 3.98 2.77
CA PHE A 281 -6.68 4.84 3.39
C PHE A 281 -6.04 5.78 4.41
N HIS A 282 -6.26 7.08 4.25
CA HIS A 282 -5.72 8.09 5.14
C HIS A 282 -6.53 9.38 5.09
N MET A 283 -6.32 10.27 6.06
CA MET A 283 -6.80 11.65 6.01
C MET A 283 -5.80 12.51 5.27
N ILE A 284 -6.26 13.33 4.33
CA ILE A 284 -5.41 14.30 3.63
C ILE A 284 -4.88 15.30 4.66
N PRO A 285 -3.53 15.42 4.82
CA PRO A 285 -2.92 16.27 5.81
C PRO A 285 -3.26 17.75 5.66
N LYS A 286 -3.23 18.47 6.77
CA LYS A 286 -3.30 19.93 6.79
C LYS A 286 -2.23 20.55 5.90
N GLY A 287 -2.62 21.56 5.15
CA GLY A 287 -1.76 22.26 4.19
C GLY A 287 -1.81 21.70 2.76
N LEU A 288 -2.52 20.60 2.53
CA LEU A 288 -2.81 20.10 1.19
C LEU A 288 -4.23 20.42 0.75
N PRO A 289 -4.48 20.62 -0.56
CA PRO A 289 -5.84 20.73 -1.09
C PRO A 289 -6.68 19.51 -0.72
N GLY A 290 -7.87 19.74 -0.14
CA GLY A 290 -8.73 18.68 0.39
C GLY A 290 -8.43 18.28 1.84
N GLU A 291 -7.62 19.06 2.58
CA GLU A 291 -7.26 18.78 3.98
C GLU A 291 -8.45 18.38 4.85
N GLY A 292 -8.28 17.32 5.63
CA GLY A 292 -9.30 16.75 6.50
C GLY A 292 -10.32 15.84 5.80
N ASN A 293 -10.34 15.76 4.46
CA ASN A 293 -11.09 14.73 3.75
C ASN A 293 -10.32 13.39 3.80
N LEU A 294 -11.05 12.30 3.59
CA LEU A 294 -10.46 10.96 3.54
C LEU A 294 -10.16 10.58 2.09
N LEU A 295 -8.98 10.01 1.85
CA LEU A 295 -8.54 9.54 0.55
C LEU A 295 -8.26 8.03 0.60
N VAL A 296 -8.73 7.28 -0.39
CA VAL A 296 -8.56 5.82 -0.46
C VAL A 296 -8.45 5.34 -1.91
N PHE A 297 -7.62 4.34 -2.16
CA PHE A 297 -7.66 3.54 -3.38
C PHE A 297 -8.59 2.34 -3.14
N ASP A 298 -9.79 2.40 -3.73
CA ASP A 298 -10.81 1.35 -3.69
C ASP A 298 -10.58 0.38 -4.86
N ASN A 299 -9.91 -0.73 -4.59
CA ASN A 299 -9.45 -1.67 -5.60
C ASN A 299 -10.59 -2.30 -6.40
N GLY A 300 -11.71 -2.60 -5.75
CA GLY A 300 -12.78 -3.36 -6.38
C GLY A 300 -12.51 -4.86 -6.49
N GLY A 301 -11.32 -5.31 -6.06
CA GLY A 301 -11.00 -6.72 -5.96
C GLY A 301 -11.90 -7.44 -4.94
N GLU A 302 -11.63 -8.70 -4.67
CA GLU A 302 -12.40 -9.44 -3.67
C GLU A 302 -12.17 -8.93 -2.25
N GLY A 303 -13.24 -8.86 -1.45
CA GLY A 303 -13.17 -8.49 -0.04
C GLY A 303 -14.51 -8.68 0.66
N GLY A 304 -14.46 -8.71 2.00
CA GLY A 304 -15.61 -8.83 2.87
C GLY A 304 -15.99 -10.27 3.22
N TYR A 305 -16.34 -10.46 4.47
CA TYR A 305 -16.89 -11.71 4.99
C TYR A 305 -18.41 -11.66 4.95
N GLY A 306 -19.04 -12.76 4.58
CA GLY A 306 -20.50 -12.83 4.52
C GLY A 306 -21.02 -14.13 3.96
N SER A 307 -22.28 -14.16 3.55
CA SER A 307 -22.89 -15.33 2.92
C SER A 307 -22.20 -15.63 1.58
N PRO A 308 -21.92 -16.91 1.27
CA PRO A 308 -21.35 -17.30 0.00
C PRO A 308 -22.23 -16.86 -1.18
N ASN A 309 -21.58 -16.44 -2.25
CA ASN A 309 -22.23 -16.12 -3.52
C ASN A 309 -21.49 -16.81 -4.70
N PRO A 310 -22.04 -16.80 -5.91
CA PRO A 310 -21.43 -17.52 -7.05
C PRO A 310 -20.03 -17.06 -7.43
N SER A 311 -19.64 -15.84 -7.09
CA SER A 311 -18.28 -15.33 -7.36
C SER A 311 -17.29 -15.64 -6.23
N SER A 312 -17.75 -16.12 -5.08
CA SER A 312 -16.91 -16.50 -3.96
C SER A 312 -16.64 -18.00 -3.95
N VAL A 313 -15.46 -18.42 -4.38
CA VAL A 313 -15.08 -19.85 -4.43
C VAL A 313 -14.95 -20.44 -3.03
N THR A 314 -14.43 -19.69 -2.07
CA THR A 314 -14.19 -20.15 -0.70
C THR A 314 -15.37 -19.87 0.25
N GLY A 315 -16.29 -19.00 -0.14
CA GLY A 315 -17.33 -18.48 0.75
C GLY A 315 -16.85 -17.40 1.72
N ASN A 316 -15.58 -16.98 1.63
CA ASN A 316 -15.02 -15.98 2.54
C ASN A 316 -15.28 -14.55 2.06
N ASN A 317 -15.22 -14.32 0.77
CA ASN A 317 -15.36 -13.02 0.13
C ASN A 317 -16.66 -12.96 -0.64
N ASN A 318 -17.46 -11.96 -0.44
CA ASN A 318 -18.77 -11.83 -1.07
C ASN A 318 -18.98 -10.52 -1.84
N ALA A 319 -17.99 -9.64 -1.88
CA ALA A 319 -18.02 -8.41 -2.65
C ALA A 319 -16.89 -8.39 -3.69
N HIS A 320 -17.22 -7.93 -4.89
CA HIS A 320 -16.30 -7.86 -6.03
C HIS A 320 -16.80 -6.84 -7.05
N ARG A 321 -15.86 -6.14 -7.67
CA ARG A 321 -16.09 -5.23 -8.79
C ARG A 321 -14.89 -5.30 -9.72
N ASP A 322 -15.07 -5.17 -11.02
CA ASP A 322 -14.06 -5.33 -12.07
C ASP A 322 -13.44 -3.99 -12.53
N TYR A 323 -13.45 -2.98 -11.66
CA TYR A 323 -12.75 -1.70 -11.82
C TYR A 323 -12.38 -1.10 -10.47
N SER A 324 -11.37 -0.25 -10.46
CA SER A 324 -10.94 0.49 -9.28
C SER A 324 -11.50 1.91 -9.25
N ARG A 325 -11.45 2.51 -8.06
CA ARG A 325 -11.77 3.93 -7.84
C ARG A 325 -10.72 4.53 -6.91
N VAL A 326 -10.34 5.77 -7.16
CA VAL A 326 -9.74 6.62 -6.13
C VAL A 326 -10.83 7.54 -5.61
N LEU A 327 -11.05 7.56 -4.31
CA LEU A 327 -12.12 8.33 -3.69
C LEU A 327 -11.55 9.31 -2.68
N GLU A 328 -11.95 10.58 -2.81
CA GLU A 328 -11.87 11.58 -1.76
C GLU A 328 -13.29 11.86 -1.26
N PHE A 329 -13.52 11.73 0.05
CA PHE A 329 -14.84 11.95 0.63
C PHE A 329 -14.77 12.60 2.00
N ASP A 330 -15.83 13.29 2.37
CA ASP A 330 -16.00 13.94 3.67
C ASP A 330 -16.26 12.88 4.76
N PRO A 331 -15.51 12.85 5.88
CA PRO A 331 -15.67 11.82 6.92
C PRO A 331 -16.98 11.91 7.71
N ILE A 332 -17.68 13.05 7.67
CA ILE A 332 -18.92 13.27 8.42
C ILE A 332 -20.13 12.97 7.54
N THR A 333 -20.16 13.53 6.33
CA THR A 333 -21.32 13.41 5.43
C THR A 333 -21.24 12.21 4.51
N LEU A 334 -20.06 11.62 4.34
CA LEU A 334 -19.71 10.57 3.39
C LEU A 334 -19.97 10.99 1.92
N GLU A 335 -20.08 12.29 1.65
CA GLU A 335 -20.18 12.80 0.28
C GLU A 335 -18.84 12.66 -0.43
N ILE A 336 -18.88 12.12 -1.67
CA ILE A 336 -17.72 12.08 -2.55
C ILE A 336 -17.43 13.51 -3.00
N ILE A 337 -16.24 14.00 -2.68
CA ILE A 337 -15.76 15.34 -3.04
C ILE A 337 -15.05 15.28 -4.39
N TRP A 338 -14.27 14.23 -4.61
CA TRP A 338 -13.56 13.94 -5.85
C TRP A 338 -13.40 12.44 -6.02
N GLN A 339 -13.38 11.99 -7.26
CA GLN A 339 -13.09 10.58 -7.58
C GLN A 339 -12.33 10.47 -8.90
N TYR A 340 -11.62 9.36 -9.07
CA TYR A 340 -11.07 8.93 -10.35
C TYR A 340 -11.44 7.48 -10.59
N THR A 341 -12.18 7.23 -11.66
CA THR A 341 -12.69 5.91 -12.08
C THR A 341 -12.43 5.72 -13.57
N PRO A 342 -12.76 4.58 -14.17
CA PRO A 342 -12.72 4.44 -15.62
C PRO A 342 -13.51 5.53 -16.37
N VAL A 343 -14.58 6.07 -15.77
CA VAL A 343 -15.39 7.13 -16.42
C VAL A 343 -14.61 8.44 -16.50
N GLU A 344 -14.02 8.88 -15.40
CA GLU A 344 -13.18 10.09 -15.38
C GLU A 344 -11.93 9.91 -16.23
N ALA A 345 -11.42 8.65 -16.36
CA ALA A 345 -10.35 8.29 -17.29
C ALA A 345 -10.79 8.33 -18.78
N GLY A 346 -12.05 8.69 -19.08
CA GLY A 346 -12.59 8.73 -20.44
C GLY A 346 -13.01 7.39 -21.01
N SER A 347 -13.15 6.37 -20.19
CA SER A 347 -13.52 5.02 -20.59
C SER A 347 -15.02 4.77 -20.43
N PHE A 348 -15.55 3.88 -21.25
CA PHE A 348 -16.96 3.51 -21.18
C PHE A 348 -17.15 2.25 -20.34
N LEU A 349 -17.83 2.37 -19.19
CA LEU A 349 -17.90 1.30 -18.18
C LEU A 349 -18.36 -0.06 -18.72
N PHE A 350 -19.28 -0.11 -19.66
CA PHE A 350 -19.79 -1.39 -20.18
C PHE A 350 -18.76 -2.20 -20.97
N THR A 351 -17.75 -1.56 -21.53
CA THR A 351 -16.75 -2.23 -22.38
C THR A 351 -15.33 -2.07 -21.85
N ASP A 352 -15.08 -1.04 -21.05
CA ASP A 352 -13.74 -0.58 -20.73
C ASP A 352 -13.49 -0.44 -19.20
N ALA A 353 -14.34 -1.07 -18.38
CA ALA A 353 -14.24 -0.97 -16.91
C ALA A 353 -12.82 -1.35 -16.41
N SER A 354 -12.23 -2.38 -16.98
CA SER A 354 -10.90 -2.87 -16.64
C SER A 354 -9.73 -1.97 -17.05
N LYS A 355 -9.98 -0.87 -17.76
CA LYS A 355 -8.91 0.07 -18.16
C LYS A 355 -8.35 0.92 -17.01
N PHE A 356 -9.04 0.96 -15.89
CA PHE A 356 -8.51 1.44 -14.62
C PHE A 356 -8.86 0.40 -13.54
N TYR A 357 -7.99 -0.57 -13.37
CA TYR A 357 -8.24 -1.68 -12.46
C TYR A 357 -6.96 -2.28 -11.89
N SER A 358 -6.82 -2.20 -10.59
CA SER A 358 -5.84 -2.92 -9.82
C SER A 358 -6.56 -3.62 -8.67
N SER A 359 -6.73 -4.93 -8.77
CA SER A 359 -7.51 -5.72 -7.81
C SER A 359 -6.87 -5.82 -6.41
N TYR A 360 -5.62 -5.41 -6.27
CA TYR A 360 -4.82 -5.47 -5.05
C TYR A 360 -3.74 -4.38 -5.08
N ILE A 361 -3.02 -4.17 -3.95
CA ILE A 361 -2.00 -3.14 -3.80
C ILE A 361 -2.51 -1.75 -4.21
N SER A 362 -1.64 -0.82 -4.64
CA SER A 362 -2.03 0.52 -5.11
C SER A 362 -2.09 1.60 -4.03
N ALA A 363 -2.12 2.85 -4.48
CA ALA A 363 -2.16 4.00 -3.59
C ALA A 363 -2.65 5.27 -4.28
N ALA A 364 -3.00 6.26 -3.48
CA ALA A 364 -3.23 7.62 -3.94
C ALA A 364 -2.54 8.60 -2.96
N GLN A 365 -1.83 9.59 -3.50
CA GLN A 365 -1.19 10.67 -2.75
C GLN A 365 -1.71 12.00 -3.25
N ARG A 366 -2.24 12.86 -2.35
CA ARG A 366 -2.54 14.24 -2.69
C ARG A 366 -1.25 15.06 -2.74
N LEU A 367 -1.07 15.80 -3.84
CA LEU A 367 0.09 16.65 -4.10
C LEU A 367 -0.19 18.11 -3.75
N PRO A 368 0.86 18.92 -3.46
CA PRO A 368 0.70 20.33 -3.08
C PRO A 368 0.02 21.22 -4.12
N ASN A 369 0.14 20.90 -5.40
CA ASN A 369 -0.53 21.62 -6.48
C ASN A 369 -2.01 21.23 -6.68
N GLY A 370 -2.54 20.32 -5.87
CA GLY A 370 -3.92 19.83 -5.94
C GLY A 370 -4.10 18.57 -6.77
N ASN A 371 -3.10 18.16 -7.53
CA ASN A 371 -3.13 16.91 -8.26
C ASN A 371 -3.11 15.70 -7.32
N THR A 372 -3.45 14.55 -7.85
CA THR A 372 -3.36 13.26 -7.14
C THR A 372 -2.42 12.34 -7.89
N LEU A 373 -1.36 11.88 -7.23
CA LEU A 373 -0.53 10.80 -7.73
C LEU A 373 -1.21 9.48 -7.41
N ILE A 374 -1.49 8.69 -8.43
CA ILE A 374 -2.18 7.40 -8.32
C ILE A 374 -1.22 6.29 -8.75
N THR A 375 -1.02 5.30 -7.91
CA THR A 375 -0.34 4.06 -8.26
C THR A 375 -1.40 3.02 -8.62
N GLU A 376 -1.53 2.68 -9.88
CA GLU A 376 -2.29 1.52 -10.37
C GLU A 376 -1.34 0.31 -10.37
N GLY A 377 -1.25 -0.32 -9.18
CA GLY A 377 -0.07 -1.11 -8.82
C GLY A 377 0.08 -2.42 -9.58
N SER A 378 -1.01 -3.12 -9.89
CA SER A 378 -0.96 -4.45 -10.56
C SER A 378 -0.27 -4.40 -11.93
N ASP A 379 -0.35 -3.25 -12.59
CA ASP A 379 0.18 -3.03 -13.94
C ASP A 379 1.43 -2.14 -13.95
N GLY A 380 1.94 -1.81 -12.75
CA GLY A 380 3.12 -0.97 -12.62
C GLY A 380 2.94 0.44 -13.19
N ARG A 381 1.71 0.92 -13.26
CA ARG A 381 1.36 2.23 -13.80
C ARG A 381 1.23 3.25 -12.68
N ILE A 382 1.92 4.38 -12.84
CA ILE A 382 1.84 5.52 -11.92
C ILE A 382 1.40 6.72 -12.72
N ILE A 383 0.32 7.38 -12.31
CA ILE A 383 -0.20 8.56 -12.99
C ILE A 383 -0.35 9.73 -12.02
N GLU A 384 -0.14 10.94 -12.51
CA GLU A 384 -0.52 12.17 -11.84
C GLU A 384 -1.71 12.77 -12.57
N VAL A 385 -2.79 12.99 -11.82
CA VAL A 385 -4.09 13.42 -12.35
C VAL A 385 -4.47 14.76 -11.73
N THR A 386 -4.90 15.72 -12.56
CA THR A 386 -5.40 17.02 -12.07
C THR A 386 -6.78 16.88 -11.41
N PRO A 387 -7.23 17.90 -10.65
CA PRO A 387 -8.61 17.93 -10.13
C PRO A 387 -9.67 17.76 -11.23
N GLU A 388 -9.38 18.17 -12.48
CA GLU A 388 -10.26 18.04 -13.64
C GLU A 388 -10.09 16.72 -14.39
N HIS A 389 -9.36 15.76 -13.81
CA HIS A 389 -9.14 14.40 -14.32
C HIS A 389 -8.20 14.31 -15.55
N GLU A 390 -7.39 15.35 -15.84
CA GLU A 390 -6.37 15.28 -16.88
C GLU A 390 -5.14 14.52 -16.35
N ILE A 391 -4.66 13.51 -17.08
CA ILE A 391 -3.38 12.87 -16.78
C ILE A 391 -2.26 13.80 -17.28
N VAL A 392 -1.46 14.30 -16.35
CA VAL A 392 -0.36 15.24 -16.64
C VAL A 392 1.03 14.60 -16.50
N TRP A 393 1.09 13.41 -15.93
CA TRP A 393 2.28 12.58 -15.90
C TRP A 393 1.86 11.12 -15.85
N GLU A 394 2.52 10.28 -16.65
CA GLU A 394 2.34 8.83 -16.66
C GLU A 394 3.69 8.15 -16.76
N TYR A 395 3.91 7.18 -15.89
CA TYR A 395 5.09 6.34 -15.85
C TYR A 395 4.69 4.88 -15.75
N ILE A 396 5.25 4.05 -16.61
CA ILE A 396 5.09 2.60 -16.58
C ILE A 396 6.40 1.97 -16.13
N ASN A 397 6.36 1.23 -15.02
CA ASN A 397 7.52 0.55 -14.48
C ASN A 397 8.17 -0.37 -15.54
N PRO A 398 9.44 -0.15 -15.90
CA PRO A 398 10.11 -0.95 -16.92
C PRO A 398 10.59 -2.31 -16.40
N TYR A 399 10.56 -2.54 -15.09
CA TYR A 399 11.11 -3.74 -14.48
C TYR A 399 10.06 -4.79 -14.29
N PHE A 400 10.16 -5.86 -15.06
CA PHE A 400 9.29 -7.02 -14.97
C PHE A 400 9.95 -8.12 -14.15
N GLN A 401 9.15 -8.84 -13.40
CA GLN A 401 9.53 -10.09 -12.75
C GLN A 401 8.68 -11.23 -13.26
N THR A 402 9.27 -12.42 -13.32
CA THR A 402 8.52 -13.65 -13.61
C THR A 402 8.12 -14.29 -12.29
N ILE A 403 6.83 -14.54 -12.12
CA ILE A 403 6.27 -15.11 -10.91
C ILE A 403 5.84 -16.54 -11.19
N ALA A 404 6.23 -17.46 -10.29
CA ALA A 404 5.97 -18.90 -10.44
C ALA A 404 6.37 -19.45 -11.83
N GLY A 405 7.39 -18.89 -12.47
CA GLY A 405 7.83 -19.26 -13.80
C GLY A 405 6.79 -19.08 -14.91
N LYS A 406 5.65 -18.41 -14.63
CA LYS A 406 4.48 -18.37 -15.53
C LYS A 406 4.01 -16.98 -15.91
N PHE A 407 4.12 -16.02 -15.00
CA PHE A 407 3.57 -14.68 -15.19
C PHE A 407 4.67 -13.64 -15.16
N SER A 408 4.71 -12.78 -16.16
CA SER A 408 5.60 -11.61 -16.16
C SER A 408 4.78 -10.40 -15.75
N MET A 409 5.19 -9.74 -14.68
CA MET A 409 4.48 -8.59 -14.10
C MET A 409 5.47 -7.51 -13.71
N ASN A 410 5.08 -6.25 -13.90
CA ASN A 410 5.85 -5.06 -13.53
C ASN A 410 5.21 -4.29 -12.38
N MET A 411 4.55 -5.00 -11.48
CA MET A 411 3.78 -4.39 -10.40
C MET A 411 4.60 -3.45 -9.51
N VAL A 412 3.91 -2.44 -8.97
CA VAL A 412 4.40 -1.49 -8.00
C VAL A 412 3.47 -1.48 -6.80
N TYR A 413 3.99 -1.77 -5.61
CA TYR A 413 3.16 -1.80 -4.41
C TYR A 413 2.55 -0.41 -4.13
N ARG A 414 3.41 0.62 -4.02
CA ARG A 414 3.01 2.00 -3.75
C ARG A 414 4.13 2.95 -4.15
N ALA A 415 3.80 4.06 -4.81
CA ALA A 415 4.76 5.09 -5.19
C ALA A 415 4.48 6.40 -4.45
N TYR A 416 5.54 7.17 -4.19
CA TYR A 416 5.45 8.49 -3.55
C TYR A 416 6.25 9.54 -4.32
N ARG A 417 5.63 10.72 -4.50
CA ARG A 417 6.28 11.91 -5.03
C ARG A 417 6.78 12.78 -3.89
N VAL A 418 8.04 13.21 -3.98
CA VAL A 418 8.67 14.16 -3.05
C VAL A 418 9.31 15.31 -3.79
N PRO A 419 9.43 16.49 -3.18
CA PRO A 419 10.11 17.63 -3.80
C PRO A 419 11.61 17.38 -3.91
N TYR A 420 12.25 18.08 -4.84
CA TYR A 420 13.70 17.93 -5.09
C TYR A 420 14.57 18.22 -3.87
N GLU A 421 14.17 19.16 -3.04
CA GLU A 421 14.91 19.53 -1.82
C GLU A 421 15.02 18.42 -0.78
N TRP A 422 14.15 17.41 -0.83
CA TRP A 422 14.28 16.24 0.05
C TRP A 422 15.47 15.34 -0.30
N VAL A 423 16.02 15.51 -1.51
CA VAL A 423 17.14 14.71 -2.02
C VAL A 423 18.29 15.61 -2.48
N PRO A 424 18.98 16.29 -1.56
CA PRO A 424 20.01 17.28 -1.89
C PRO A 424 21.26 16.67 -2.56
N GLN A 425 21.42 15.35 -2.52
CA GLN A 425 22.51 14.63 -3.17
C GLN A 425 22.31 14.47 -4.67
N ALA A 426 21.05 14.54 -5.13
CA ALA A 426 20.73 14.39 -6.54
C ALA A 426 20.67 15.76 -7.23
N VAL A 427 21.14 15.79 -8.47
CA VAL A 427 20.96 16.94 -9.35
C VAL A 427 19.93 16.55 -10.39
N HIS A 428 18.74 17.17 -10.35
CA HIS A 428 17.76 16.95 -11.39
C HIS A 428 18.21 17.61 -12.69
N GLY A 429 17.92 16.94 -13.82
CA GLY A 429 18.15 17.46 -15.16
C GLY A 429 17.12 18.53 -15.54
N GLU A 430 17.23 19.02 -16.77
CA GLU A 430 16.17 19.85 -17.36
C GLU A 430 14.90 18.99 -17.58
N GLU A 431 13.77 19.50 -17.12
CA GLU A 431 12.47 18.85 -17.31
C GLU A 431 11.98 19.06 -18.73
N VAL A 432 11.78 17.96 -19.45
CA VAL A 432 11.31 17.97 -20.85
C VAL A 432 9.94 17.36 -20.93
N SER A 433 8.96 18.17 -21.39
CA SER A 433 7.59 17.66 -21.59
C SER A 433 7.56 16.53 -22.62
N ILE A 434 6.69 15.57 -22.40
CA ILE A 434 6.45 14.40 -23.25
C ILE A 434 4.97 14.38 -23.62
N GLU A 435 4.69 14.59 -24.91
CA GLU A 435 3.32 14.56 -25.41
C GLU A 435 2.77 13.12 -25.40
N PRO A 436 1.48 12.96 -25.09
CA PRO A 436 0.81 11.67 -25.20
C PRO A 436 0.98 11.07 -26.60
N VAL A 437 1.19 9.77 -26.65
CA VAL A 437 1.30 9.04 -27.91
C VAL A 437 -0.03 9.09 -28.67
N ASP A 438 0.00 9.52 -29.92
CA ASP A 438 -1.16 9.38 -30.81
C ASP A 438 -1.37 7.90 -31.13
N VAL A 439 -2.30 7.27 -30.44
CA VAL A 439 -2.61 5.84 -30.57
C VAL A 439 -3.10 5.44 -31.95
N GLN A 440 -3.55 6.39 -32.78
CA GLN A 440 -4.01 6.10 -34.13
C GLN A 440 -2.86 5.95 -35.13
N THR A 441 -1.80 6.70 -34.91
CA THR A 441 -0.63 6.72 -35.82
C THR A 441 0.60 6.01 -35.27
N PHE A 442 0.62 5.75 -33.95
CA PHE A 442 1.76 5.17 -33.27
C PHE A 442 2.11 3.78 -33.81
N ARG A 443 3.40 3.59 -34.08
CA ARG A 443 4.00 2.30 -34.43
C ARG A 443 5.11 2.03 -33.45
N VAL A 444 4.96 0.99 -32.63
CA VAL A 444 5.88 0.64 -31.54
C VAL A 444 7.28 0.45 -32.07
N PRO A 445 8.26 1.31 -31.76
CA PRO A 445 9.65 0.91 -31.69
C PRO A 445 9.81 0.07 -30.42
N GLY A 446 10.77 -0.80 -30.34
CA GLY A 446 11.01 -1.58 -29.13
C GLY A 446 11.05 -0.67 -27.90
N ALA A 447 10.19 -0.93 -26.92
CA ALA A 447 10.24 -0.23 -25.65
C ALA A 447 11.57 -0.56 -24.98
N SER A 448 12.28 0.48 -24.50
CA SER A 448 13.49 0.23 -23.73
C SER A 448 13.10 -0.30 -22.35
N VAL A 449 13.75 -1.35 -21.94
CA VAL A 449 13.78 -1.78 -20.55
C VAL A 449 14.80 -0.89 -19.86
N GLY A 450 14.49 -0.32 -18.71
CA GLY A 450 15.41 0.55 -17.99
C GLY A 450 16.81 -0.05 -17.88
N GLU A 451 17.81 0.68 -18.30
CA GLU A 451 19.20 0.21 -18.42
C GLU A 451 20.06 0.51 -17.18
N GLY A 452 19.43 1.02 -16.10
CA GLY A 452 20.16 1.32 -14.87
C GLY A 452 21.13 2.49 -15.01
N THR A 453 20.64 3.65 -15.47
CA THR A 453 21.48 4.85 -15.66
C THR A 453 21.68 5.66 -14.38
N GLY A 454 20.90 5.36 -13.33
CA GLY A 454 21.02 6.02 -12.05
C GLY A 454 22.15 5.47 -11.16
N LYS A 455 22.34 6.09 -10.00
CA LYS A 455 23.27 5.59 -8.99
C LYS A 455 22.82 4.20 -8.54
N PHE A 456 23.73 3.23 -8.61
CA PHE A 456 23.56 1.91 -8.03
C PHE A 456 24.14 1.91 -6.60
N THR A 457 23.27 1.77 -5.60
CA THR A 457 23.66 1.82 -4.20
C THR A 457 23.41 0.46 -3.55
N VAL A 458 24.44 -0.16 -3.01
CA VAL A 458 24.34 -1.43 -2.28
C VAL A 458 24.07 -1.14 -0.81
N VAL A 459 22.98 -1.70 -0.29
CA VAL A 459 22.59 -1.55 1.13
C VAL A 459 23.43 -2.54 1.98
N ALA A 460 24.02 -2.04 3.06
CA ALA A 460 24.84 -2.87 3.95
C ALA A 460 24.02 -4.03 4.54
N GLY A 461 24.53 -5.26 4.36
CA GLY A 461 23.87 -6.48 4.85
C GLY A 461 22.76 -7.03 3.95
N VAL A 462 22.52 -6.41 2.79
CA VAL A 462 21.55 -6.89 1.79
C VAL A 462 22.30 -7.49 0.60
N ASP A 463 21.83 -8.63 0.11
CA ASP A 463 22.30 -9.18 -1.16
C ASP A 463 21.72 -8.33 -2.31
N PRO A 464 22.57 -7.61 -3.11
CA PRO A 464 22.08 -6.76 -4.18
C PRO A 464 21.45 -7.53 -5.35
N ASN A 465 21.61 -8.85 -5.39
CA ASN A 465 20.98 -9.72 -6.38
C ASN A 465 19.72 -10.41 -5.82
N ALA A 466 19.43 -10.27 -4.53
CA ALA A 466 18.20 -10.76 -3.96
C ALA A 466 17.00 -10.06 -4.59
N ARG A 467 15.90 -10.78 -4.75
CA ARG A 467 14.63 -10.16 -5.16
C ARG A 467 14.12 -9.30 -4.01
N ALA A 468 13.94 -8.02 -4.28
CA ALA A 468 13.53 -7.03 -3.28
C ALA A 468 12.02 -7.01 -3.03
N ILE A 469 11.23 -7.71 -3.82
CA ILE A 469 9.79 -7.78 -3.60
C ILE A 469 9.50 -8.79 -2.50
N THR A 470 8.98 -8.24 -1.46
CA THR A 470 8.68 -8.88 -0.21
C THR A 470 7.54 -9.90 -0.34
N GLY A 471 7.69 -11.04 0.29
CA GLY A 471 6.69 -12.12 0.29
C GLY A 471 6.76 -13.06 -0.91
N MET A 472 7.75 -12.90 -1.79
CA MET A 472 7.93 -13.76 -2.97
C MET A 472 9.31 -14.43 -2.96
N GLY A 473 9.66 -15.06 -1.85
CA GLY A 473 10.83 -15.92 -1.79
C GLY A 473 10.61 -17.16 -2.67
N GLU A 474 11.31 -17.24 -3.80
CA GLU A 474 11.53 -18.53 -4.45
C GLU A 474 12.68 -19.22 -3.70
N ASP A 475 12.37 -20.22 -2.89
CA ASP A 475 13.28 -21.33 -2.77
C ASP A 475 13.09 -22.16 -4.04
N GLU A 476 14.15 -22.37 -4.84
CA GLU A 476 14.11 -23.12 -6.10
C GLU A 476 13.55 -24.54 -5.95
N GLU A 477 13.44 -25.06 -4.72
CA GLU A 477 12.90 -26.37 -4.42
C GLU A 477 11.36 -26.40 -4.22
N ASP A 478 10.72 -25.23 -4.00
CA ASP A 478 9.27 -25.11 -3.77
C ASP A 478 8.51 -24.41 -4.94
N ALA A 479 9.11 -24.29 -6.11
CA ALA A 479 8.55 -23.60 -7.27
C ALA A 479 7.17 -24.13 -7.75
N ASP A 480 6.73 -25.24 -7.22
CA ASP A 480 5.40 -25.82 -7.49
C ASP A 480 4.33 -25.45 -6.46
N GLU A 481 4.65 -24.80 -5.35
CA GLU A 481 3.70 -24.71 -4.23
C GLU A 481 3.38 -23.33 -3.72
N LYS A 482 3.68 -22.18 -4.12
CA LYS A 482 3.04 -20.96 -3.58
C LYS A 482 3.48 -19.64 -4.18
N VAL A 483 2.51 -18.95 -4.67
CA VAL A 483 2.57 -17.52 -4.99
C VAL A 483 1.92 -16.78 -3.81
N ASP A 484 2.75 -16.21 -2.93
CA ASP A 484 2.30 -15.32 -1.87
C ASP A 484 2.04 -13.93 -2.45
N PHE A 485 0.87 -13.77 -3.05
CA PHE A 485 0.34 -12.45 -3.39
C PHE A 485 -0.72 -12.03 -2.39
N CYS A 486 -0.92 -10.73 -2.24
CA CYS A 486 -2.18 -10.18 -1.75
C CYS A 486 -3.34 -10.49 -2.73
N VAL A 487 -3.32 -11.65 -3.38
CA VAL A 487 -4.29 -12.08 -4.39
C VAL A 487 -4.66 -13.53 -4.19
N ALA A 488 -5.93 -13.82 -4.40
CA ALA A 488 -6.48 -15.14 -4.42
C ALA A 488 -5.75 -16.06 -5.43
N SER A 489 -4.97 -17.01 -4.96
CA SER A 489 -4.53 -18.13 -5.78
C SER A 489 -5.62 -19.19 -5.78
N VAL A 490 -6.29 -19.35 -6.91
CA VAL A 490 -7.21 -20.49 -7.09
C VAL A 490 -6.37 -21.74 -7.33
N LYS A 491 -6.36 -22.68 -6.39
CA LYS A 491 -5.89 -24.04 -6.70
C LYS A 491 -6.73 -24.58 -7.85
N LYS A 492 -6.12 -24.87 -8.99
CA LYS A 492 -6.70 -25.82 -9.93
C LYS A 492 -6.88 -27.13 -9.17
N LYS A 493 -8.12 -27.45 -8.77
CA LYS A 493 -8.47 -28.85 -8.56
C LYS A 493 -8.27 -29.53 -9.89
N ASP A 494 -7.53 -30.64 -9.89
CA ASP A 494 -7.31 -31.47 -11.06
C ASP A 494 -8.64 -31.67 -11.78
N LEU A 495 -8.67 -31.20 -13.04
CA LEU A 495 -9.72 -31.54 -13.99
C LEU A 495 -9.43 -32.90 -14.56
#